data_d4b2d08ccd4928aa81530ff58f664d46
#
_entry.id   d4b2d08ccd4928aa81530ff58f664d46
#
_cell.length_a   1.000
_cell.length_b   1.000
_cell.length_c   1.000
_cell.angle_alpha   90.00
_cell.angle_beta   90.00
_cell.angle_gamma   90.00
#
_symmetry.space_group_name_H-M   'P 1'
#
loop_
_entity.id
_entity.type
_entity.pdbx_description
1 polymer ?
#
loop_
_entity_poly.entity_id
_entity_poly.type
_entity_poly.pdbx_seq_one_letter_code
_entity_poly.pdbx_strand_id
1 'polypeptide(L)'
;MKTKNSIMLALALMLISTSAFSQINFGIRSGAAASTFSDKGNLYNDHEVTFSYTGGVFATIPVIKSFAIQPELNYIRKGRTNETAELNTGVETDFLLHYLEVPVLFQYRNDQMLNKSGSVFYINVGPYAAFVLKTQTRVSDDNADGALVPVSDSKNTDWGATMGIGFQTPVFKKDICFDLRYDMGLSEIEQQPTDYRTKCLSLTVGIVL
;
A
#
# COMPACT_ATOMS: atom_id res chain seq x y z
N MET A 1 -5.02 45.53 11.00
CA MET A 1 -5.79 44.93 9.87
C MET A 1 -5.39 43.49 9.54
N LYS A 2 -4.14 43.09 9.66
CA LYS A 2 -3.69 41.70 9.31
C LYS A 2 -4.28 40.59 10.20
N THR A 3 -4.44 40.82 11.50
CA THR A 3 -4.99 39.83 12.45
C THR A 3 -6.48 39.52 12.23
N LYS A 4 -7.31 40.48 11.85
CA LYS A 4 -8.74 40.25 11.59
C LYS A 4 -8.94 39.36 10.35
N ASN A 5 -8.11 39.51 9.32
CA ASN A 5 -8.20 38.70 8.10
C ASN A 5 -7.73 37.25 8.36
N SER A 6 -6.73 37.06 9.25
CA SER A 6 -6.28 35.72 9.65
C SER A 6 -7.33 34.98 10.49
N ILE A 7 -8.04 35.68 11.36
CA ILE A 7 -9.14 35.09 12.17
C ILE A 7 -10.33 34.74 11.26
N MET A 8 -10.69 35.62 10.32
CA MET A 8 -11.74 35.32 9.34
C MET A 8 -11.39 34.13 8.45
N LEU A 9 -10.13 34.02 8.00
CA LEU A 9 -9.65 32.89 7.22
C LEU A 9 -9.67 31.57 8.03
N ALA A 10 -9.27 31.64 9.30
CA ALA A 10 -9.33 30.48 10.21
C ALA A 10 -10.78 30.06 10.49
N LEU A 11 -11.70 31.02 10.68
CA LEU A 11 -13.13 30.72 10.87
C LEU A 11 -13.76 30.15 9.60
N ALA A 12 -13.41 30.66 8.42
CA ALA A 12 -13.87 30.14 7.14
C ALA A 12 -13.35 28.71 6.90
N LEU A 13 -12.09 28.43 7.24
CA LEU A 13 -11.52 27.08 7.21
C LEU A 13 -12.21 26.13 8.19
N MET A 14 -12.56 26.58 9.40
CA MET A 14 -13.34 25.81 10.37
C MET A 14 -14.79 25.53 9.91
N LEU A 15 -15.45 26.48 9.25
CA LEU A 15 -16.81 26.30 8.73
C LEU A 15 -16.86 25.34 7.53
N ILE A 16 -15.80 25.30 6.70
CA ILE A 16 -15.68 24.33 5.60
C ILE A 16 -15.48 22.92 6.13
N SER A 17 -14.79 22.76 7.26
CA SER A 17 -14.50 21.45 7.84
C SER A 17 -15.74 20.74 8.38
N THR A 18 -16.75 21.45 8.90
CA THR A 18 -17.94 20.81 9.51
C THR A 18 -18.88 20.14 8.50
N SER A 19 -18.93 20.62 7.25
CA SER A 19 -19.77 20.02 6.21
C SER A 19 -19.13 18.78 5.55
N ALA A 20 -17.80 18.68 5.61
CA ALA A 20 -17.05 17.57 5.01
C ALA A 20 -17.12 16.28 5.86
N PHE A 21 -17.24 16.41 7.19
CA PHE A 21 -17.27 15.25 8.10
C PHE A 21 -18.52 14.36 7.97
N SER A 22 -19.61 14.86 7.43
CA SER A 22 -20.86 14.10 7.28
C SER A 22 -20.84 13.03 6.19
N GLN A 23 -19.77 12.97 5.37
CA GLN A 23 -19.67 12.05 4.23
C GLN A 23 -18.39 11.19 4.23
N ILE A 24 -17.63 11.19 5.33
CA ILE A 24 -16.44 10.35 5.41
C ILE A 24 -16.87 8.90 5.63
N ASN A 25 -16.43 8.03 4.75
CA ASN A 25 -16.64 6.59 4.85
C ASN A 25 -15.37 5.92 5.34
N PHE A 26 -15.43 5.30 6.50
CA PHE A 26 -14.34 4.50 7.04
C PHE A 26 -14.47 3.05 6.60
N GLY A 27 -13.36 2.37 6.45
CA GLY A 27 -13.36 0.96 6.10
C GLY A 27 -12.11 0.25 6.58
N ILE A 28 -12.20 -1.06 6.55
CA ILE A 28 -11.10 -1.98 6.80
C ILE A 28 -10.89 -2.85 5.57
N ARG A 29 -9.67 -3.29 5.33
CA ARG A 29 -9.34 -4.18 4.20
C ARG A 29 -8.29 -5.20 4.59
N SER A 30 -8.26 -6.31 3.87
CA SER A 30 -7.22 -7.32 3.97
C SER A 30 -7.08 -8.06 2.64
N GLY A 31 -5.92 -8.64 2.37
CA GLY A 31 -5.70 -9.37 1.14
C GLY A 31 -4.30 -9.95 1.00
N ALA A 32 -4.03 -10.43 -0.21
CA ALA A 32 -2.74 -11.00 -0.58
C ALA A 32 -1.91 -9.95 -1.33
N ALA A 33 -0.60 -10.06 -1.19
CA ALA A 33 0.37 -9.25 -1.88
C ALA A 33 1.47 -10.13 -2.49
N ALA A 34 1.94 -9.75 -3.67
CA ALA A 34 3.05 -10.36 -4.37
C ALA A 34 4.10 -9.28 -4.61
N SER A 35 5.28 -9.43 -4.02
CA SER A 35 6.33 -8.42 -4.07
C SER A 35 7.63 -8.97 -4.64
N THR A 36 8.38 -8.07 -5.29
CA THR A 36 9.74 -8.35 -5.76
C THR A 36 10.58 -7.07 -5.63
N PHE A 37 11.90 -7.24 -5.67
CA PHE A 37 12.83 -6.13 -5.77
C PHE A 37 13.38 -6.03 -7.18
N SER A 38 13.51 -4.83 -7.71
CA SER A 38 14.05 -4.58 -9.05
C SER A 38 15.37 -3.84 -8.94
N ASP A 39 16.41 -4.38 -9.58
CA ASP A 39 17.71 -3.74 -9.72
C ASP A 39 17.65 -2.65 -10.81
N LYS A 40 18.38 -1.53 -10.60
CA LYS A 40 18.40 -0.37 -11.52
C LYS A 40 19.01 -0.65 -12.90
N GLY A 41 19.69 -1.76 -13.08
CA GLY A 41 20.47 -2.07 -14.29
C GLY A 41 19.98 -3.22 -15.15
N ASN A 42 19.11 -4.09 -14.64
CA ASN A 42 18.67 -5.29 -15.35
C ASN A 42 17.16 -5.47 -15.33
N LEU A 43 16.55 -5.31 -16.51
CA LEU A 43 15.13 -5.62 -16.73
C LEU A 43 14.83 -7.15 -16.69
N TYR A 44 15.85 -7.99 -16.55
CA TYR A 44 15.78 -9.45 -16.69
C TYR A 44 16.38 -10.22 -15.50
N ASN A 45 16.62 -9.59 -14.33
CA ASN A 45 17.00 -10.39 -13.16
C ASN A 45 15.73 -11.05 -12.62
N ASP A 46 15.65 -12.36 -12.76
CA ASP A 46 14.66 -13.25 -12.17
C ASP A 46 14.81 -13.29 -10.64
N HIS A 47 14.36 -12.22 -9.98
CA HIS A 47 14.12 -12.29 -8.54
C HIS A 47 12.76 -12.95 -8.33
N GLU A 48 12.75 -14.02 -7.57
CA GLU A 48 11.51 -14.70 -7.25
C GLU A 48 10.53 -13.78 -6.52
N VAL A 49 9.27 -13.95 -6.89
CA VAL A 49 8.16 -13.20 -6.31
C VAL A 49 7.82 -13.78 -4.94
N THR A 50 7.89 -12.97 -3.91
CA THR A 50 7.49 -13.37 -2.56
C THR A 50 6.02 -13.06 -2.34
N PHE A 51 5.25 -14.09 -2.00
CA PHE A 51 3.84 -13.95 -1.61
C PHE A 51 3.71 -13.58 -0.13
N SER A 52 2.79 -12.68 0.15
CA SER A 52 2.57 -12.17 1.49
C SER A 52 1.13 -11.70 1.67
N TYR A 53 0.87 -11.06 2.79
CA TYR A 53 -0.43 -10.48 3.12
C TYR A 53 -0.31 -8.99 3.43
N THR A 54 -1.43 -8.30 3.23
CA THR A 54 -1.61 -6.90 3.58
C THR A 54 -2.95 -6.71 4.28
N GLY A 55 -3.03 -5.69 5.11
CA GLY A 55 -4.28 -5.32 5.77
C GLY A 55 -4.18 -3.95 6.40
N GLY A 56 -5.31 -3.25 6.49
CA GLY A 56 -5.29 -1.90 7.01
C GLY A 56 -6.67 -1.27 7.11
N VAL A 57 -6.63 0.02 7.42
CA VAL A 57 -7.80 0.87 7.54
C VAL A 57 -7.72 2.00 6.53
N PHE A 58 -8.86 2.50 6.10
CA PHE A 58 -8.92 3.62 5.17
C PHE A 58 -10.10 4.54 5.49
N ALA A 59 -9.99 5.79 5.06
CA ALA A 59 -11.08 6.75 5.07
C ALA A 59 -11.27 7.31 3.66
N THR A 60 -12.47 7.21 3.11
CA THR A 60 -12.81 7.82 1.82
C THR A 60 -13.51 9.14 2.07
N ILE A 61 -12.93 10.23 1.62
CA ILE A 61 -13.39 11.61 1.78
C ILE A 61 -13.82 12.11 0.41
N PRO A 62 -15.13 12.13 0.08
CA PRO A 62 -15.61 12.72 -1.16
C PRO A 62 -15.29 14.22 -1.21
N VAL A 63 -14.67 14.68 -2.31
CA VAL A 63 -14.34 16.10 -2.52
C VAL A 63 -15.35 16.75 -3.46
N ILE A 64 -15.61 16.09 -4.59
CA ILE A 64 -16.64 16.45 -5.56
C ILE A 64 -17.26 15.16 -6.11
N LYS A 65 -18.38 15.29 -6.85
CA LYS A 65 -19.22 14.15 -7.27
C LYS A 65 -18.49 12.87 -7.72
N SER A 66 -17.39 13.01 -8.44
CA SER A 66 -16.65 11.86 -8.98
C SER A 66 -15.24 11.72 -8.41
N PHE A 67 -14.85 12.55 -7.46
CA PHE A 67 -13.50 12.52 -6.90
C PHE A 67 -13.52 12.45 -5.38
N ALA A 68 -12.63 11.62 -4.84
CA ALA A 68 -12.40 11.47 -3.42
C ALA A 68 -10.90 11.45 -3.11
N ILE A 69 -10.56 11.75 -1.86
CA ILE A 69 -9.23 11.53 -1.30
C ILE A 69 -9.36 10.36 -0.33
N GLN A 70 -8.40 9.44 -0.38
CA GLN A 70 -8.44 8.25 0.46
C GLN A 70 -7.09 8.08 1.19
N PRO A 71 -6.94 8.68 2.40
CA PRO A 71 -5.84 8.35 3.30
C PRO A 71 -6.04 6.95 3.88
N GLU A 72 -4.93 6.24 4.06
CA GLU A 72 -4.91 4.87 4.55
C GLU A 72 -3.77 4.63 5.53
N LEU A 73 -3.92 3.58 6.32
CA LEU A 73 -2.87 3.04 7.16
C LEU A 73 -2.87 1.52 6.96
N ASN A 74 -1.84 1.02 6.27
CA ASN A 74 -1.73 -0.38 5.88
C ASN A 74 -0.49 -1.02 6.51
N TYR A 75 -0.67 -2.22 7.00
CA TYR A 75 0.42 -3.13 7.26
C TYR A 75 0.64 -4.00 6.03
N ILE A 76 1.87 -4.07 5.54
CA ILE A 76 2.23 -4.91 4.40
C ILE A 76 3.59 -5.58 4.64
N ARG A 77 3.69 -6.84 4.27
CA ARG A 77 4.96 -7.55 4.25
C ARG A 77 5.45 -7.60 2.81
N LYS A 78 6.64 -7.06 2.55
CA LYS A 78 7.33 -7.13 1.26
C LYS A 78 8.59 -7.96 1.42
N GLY A 79 8.99 -8.70 0.39
CA GLY A 79 10.16 -9.55 0.48
C GLY A 79 10.72 -9.90 -0.89
N ARG A 80 11.89 -10.53 -0.86
CA ARG A 80 12.49 -11.23 -2.00
C ARG A 80 13.03 -12.58 -1.53
N THR A 81 12.92 -13.55 -2.39
CA THR A 81 13.62 -14.84 -2.24
C THR A 81 14.87 -14.81 -3.12
N ASN A 82 16.00 -15.14 -2.54
CA ASN A 82 17.25 -15.37 -3.28
C ASN A 82 17.55 -16.86 -3.25
N GLU A 83 17.52 -17.52 -4.39
CA GLU A 83 18.16 -18.82 -4.53
C GLU A 83 19.67 -18.60 -4.64
N THR A 84 20.43 -19.11 -3.69
CA THR A 84 21.89 -19.11 -3.79
C THR A 84 22.31 -20.26 -4.71
N ALA A 85 22.19 -20.02 -6.03
CA ALA A 85 22.54 -21.00 -7.07
C ALA A 85 24.04 -21.35 -7.12
N GLU A 86 24.90 -20.62 -6.39
CA GLU A 86 26.36 -20.80 -6.53
C GLU A 86 26.94 -22.01 -5.79
N LEU A 87 26.22 -22.71 -4.93
CA LEU A 87 26.81 -23.79 -4.12
C LEU A 87 26.04 -25.11 -4.14
N ASN A 88 25.01 -25.31 -4.95
CA ASN A 88 24.20 -26.54 -4.96
C ASN A 88 23.78 -27.04 -3.54
N THR A 89 23.58 -26.12 -2.60
CA THR A 89 23.29 -26.46 -1.20
C THR A 89 21.80 -26.45 -0.88
N GLY A 90 20.93 -26.10 -1.83
CA GLY A 90 19.48 -26.03 -1.57
C GLY A 90 19.06 -25.01 -0.49
N VAL A 91 19.90 -24.03 -0.18
CA VAL A 91 19.63 -23.03 0.85
C VAL A 91 18.91 -21.84 0.20
N GLU A 92 17.63 -21.68 0.53
CA GLU A 92 16.84 -20.50 0.17
C GLU A 92 16.98 -19.44 1.27
N THR A 93 17.22 -18.20 0.87
CA THR A 93 17.28 -17.07 1.79
C THR A 93 16.20 -16.05 1.44
N ASP A 94 15.16 -15.98 2.27
CA ASP A 94 14.10 -14.98 2.17
C ASP A 94 14.46 -13.74 2.98
N PHE A 95 14.42 -12.59 2.33
CA PHE A 95 14.54 -11.30 2.99
C PHE A 95 13.15 -10.66 3.11
N LEU A 96 12.66 -10.49 4.33
CA LEU A 96 11.30 -10.05 4.64
C LEU A 96 11.31 -8.71 5.37
N LEU A 97 10.62 -7.72 4.83
CA LEU A 97 10.43 -6.41 5.40
C LEU A 97 8.96 -6.21 5.77
N HIS A 98 8.72 -5.85 7.01
CA HIS A 98 7.38 -5.51 7.51
C HIS A 98 7.24 -4.00 7.55
N TYR A 99 6.27 -3.47 6.82
CA TYR A 99 6.04 -2.03 6.70
C TYR A 99 4.71 -1.62 7.31
N LEU A 100 4.74 -0.44 7.92
CA LEU A 100 3.56 0.39 8.12
C LEU A 100 3.55 1.43 6.99
N GLU A 101 2.58 1.33 6.10
CA GLU A 101 2.47 2.17 4.91
C GLU A 101 1.31 3.14 5.04
N VAL A 102 1.56 4.40 4.67
CA VAL A 102 0.60 5.51 4.74
C VAL A 102 0.41 6.10 3.34
N PRO A 103 -0.46 5.51 2.51
CA PRO A 103 -0.84 6.09 1.23
C PRO A 103 -1.83 7.24 1.42
N VAL A 104 -1.74 8.22 0.50
CA VAL A 104 -2.78 9.23 0.29
C VAL A 104 -3.20 9.18 -1.17
N LEU A 105 -4.35 8.57 -1.45
CA LEU A 105 -4.80 8.27 -2.79
C LEU A 105 -5.81 9.31 -3.28
N PHE A 106 -5.66 9.75 -4.51
CA PHE A 106 -6.69 10.42 -5.29
C PHE A 106 -7.51 9.35 -6.00
N GLN A 107 -8.81 9.37 -5.77
CA GLN A 107 -9.73 8.38 -6.30
C GLN A 107 -10.70 9.04 -7.28
N TYR A 108 -10.75 8.53 -8.51
CA TYR A 108 -11.83 8.84 -9.46
C TYR A 108 -12.87 7.74 -9.40
N ARG A 109 -14.11 8.09 -9.12
CA ARG A 109 -15.24 7.20 -8.91
C ARG A 109 -16.27 7.37 -10.01
N ASN A 110 -16.72 6.27 -10.60
CA ASN A 110 -17.76 6.25 -11.62
C ASN A 110 -18.90 5.33 -11.19
N ASP A 111 -20.04 5.94 -10.85
CA ASP A 111 -21.29 5.26 -10.46
C ASP A 111 -22.19 4.93 -11.66
N GLN A 112 -21.91 5.50 -12.83
CA GLN A 112 -22.74 5.35 -14.03
C GLN A 112 -22.39 4.09 -14.84
N MET A 113 -21.20 3.55 -14.69
CA MET A 113 -20.72 2.39 -15.47
C MET A 113 -21.50 1.10 -15.17
N LEU A 114 -22.14 0.99 -14.00
CA LEU A 114 -22.76 -0.23 -13.50
C LEU A 114 -24.26 -0.07 -13.21
N ASN A 115 -24.90 0.74 -14.02
CA ASN A 115 -26.33 1.03 -14.05
C ASN A 115 -27.20 0.20 -13.08
N LYS A 116 -27.74 0.83 -12.01
CA LYS A 116 -28.85 0.40 -11.15
C LYS A 116 -28.55 -0.35 -9.85
N SER A 117 -27.30 -0.81 -9.57
CA SER A 117 -27.07 -1.59 -8.33
C SER A 117 -26.41 -0.81 -7.19
N GLY A 118 -26.16 0.49 -7.35
CA GLY A 118 -25.40 1.28 -6.35
C GLY A 118 -23.90 0.92 -6.32
N SER A 119 -23.45 0.14 -7.27
CA SER A 119 -22.04 -0.26 -7.39
C SER A 119 -21.22 0.84 -8.05
N VAL A 120 -19.97 0.99 -7.63
CA VAL A 120 -19.04 2.03 -8.07
C VAL A 120 -17.76 1.40 -8.53
N PHE A 121 -17.32 1.72 -9.74
CA PHE A 121 -15.97 1.45 -10.19
C PHE A 121 -15.09 2.66 -9.90
N TYR A 122 -13.84 2.44 -9.48
CA TYR A 122 -12.91 3.54 -9.20
C TYR A 122 -11.48 3.22 -9.58
N ILE A 123 -10.73 4.29 -9.82
CA ILE A 123 -9.29 4.27 -10.07
C ILE A 123 -8.61 5.07 -8.97
N ASN A 124 -7.52 4.54 -8.44
CA ASN A 124 -6.71 5.14 -7.39
C ASN A 124 -5.33 5.48 -7.92
N VAL A 125 -4.79 6.62 -7.51
CA VAL A 125 -3.39 6.98 -7.70
C VAL A 125 -2.93 7.91 -6.58
N GLY A 126 -1.73 7.73 -6.07
CA GLY A 126 -1.20 8.64 -5.07
C GLY A 126 0.17 8.22 -4.52
N PRO A 127 0.80 9.10 -3.75
CA PRO A 127 2.03 8.80 -3.06
C PRO A 127 1.77 7.92 -1.82
N TYR A 128 2.79 7.19 -1.41
CA TYR A 128 2.86 6.56 -0.11
C TYR A 128 4.20 6.84 0.60
N ALA A 129 4.16 6.84 1.91
CA ALA A 129 5.32 6.71 2.77
C ALA A 129 5.20 5.42 3.57
N ALA A 130 6.28 4.69 3.73
CA ALA A 130 6.31 3.43 4.47
C ALA A 130 7.44 3.43 5.49
N PHE A 131 7.15 2.89 6.67
CA PHE A 131 8.06 2.79 7.78
C PHE A 131 8.34 1.32 8.06
N VAL A 132 9.62 0.94 8.11
CA VAL A 132 10.03 -0.42 8.45
C VAL A 132 9.76 -0.67 9.93
N LEU A 133 8.89 -1.61 10.23
CA LEU A 133 8.60 -2.06 11.58
C LEU A 133 9.56 -3.15 12.03
N LYS A 134 9.93 -4.05 11.08
CA LYS A 134 10.77 -5.19 11.36
C LYS A 134 11.42 -5.69 10.08
N THR A 135 12.69 -6.07 10.16
CA THR A 135 13.42 -6.76 9.11
C THR A 135 13.75 -8.18 9.58
N GLN A 136 13.50 -9.18 8.75
CA GLN A 136 13.76 -10.58 9.06
C GLN A 136 14.38 -11.27 7.86
N THR A 137 15.36 -12.10 8.12
CA THR A 137 15.90 -13.05 7.12
C THR A 137 15.48 -14.45 7.55
N ARG A 138 14.88 -15.21 6.64
CA ARG A 138 14.64 -16.64 6.81
C ARG A 138 15.66 -17.39 5.97
N VAL A 139 16.40 -18.28 6.59
CA VAL A 139 17.30 -19.20 5.91
C VAL A 139 16.64 -20.56 5.99
N SER A 140 16.13 -21.09 4.88
CA SER A 140 15.54 -22.44 4.80
C SER A 140 16.56 -23.38 4.17
N ASP A 141 16.82 -24.49 4.85
CA ASP A 141 17.60 -25.61 4.33
C ASP A 141 16.64 -26.80 4.14
N ASP A 142 16.88 -27.67 3.17
CA ASP A 142 16.04 -28.85 2.86
C ASP A 142 15.74 -29.76 4.08
N ASN A 143 16.45 -29.56 5.19
CA ASN A 143 16.34 -30.36 6.41
C ASN A 143 15.94 -29.58 7.67
N ALA A 144 15.68 -28.26 7.61
CA ALA A 144 15.31 -27.47 8.80
C ALA A 144 14.38 -26.31 8.46
N ASP A 145 13.28 -26.17 9.21
CA ASP A 145 12.46 -24.94 9.19
C ASP A 145 13.31 -23.73 9.58
N GLY A 146 13.47 -22.80 8.64
CA GLY A 146 14.41 -21.70 8.75
C GLY A 146 14.13 -20.77 9.92
N ALA A 147 15.16 -20.52 10.71
CA ALA A 147 15.11 -19.56 11.79
C ALA A 147 14.99 -18.12 11.23
N LEU A 148 14.06 -17.33 11.78
CA LEU A 148 13.92 -15.91 11.46
C LEU A 148 14.97 -15.12 12.26
N VAL A 149 15.96 -14.54 11.58
CA VAL A 149 17.00 -13.72 12.20
C VAL A 149 16.69 -12.24 11.95
N PRO A 150 16.59 -11.39 12.99
CA PRO A 150 16.44 -9.96 12.80
C PRO A 150 17.71 -9.33 12.24
N VAL A 151 17.57 -8.48 11.21
CA VAL A 151 18.69 -7.74 10.61
C VAL A 151 18.55 -6.26 10.96
N SER A 152 19.65 -5.65 11.39
CA SER A 152 19.64 -4.30 12.00
C SER A 152 19.97 -3.15 11.04
N ASP A 153 20.28 -3.40 9.76
CA ASP A 153 20.98 -2.42 8.91
C ASP A 153 20.22 -2.03 7.63
N SER A 154 18.90 -1.92 7.67
CA SER A 154 18.11 -1.41 6.55
C SER A 154 17.64 0.03 6.80
N LYS A 155 17.47 0.83 5.73
CA LYS A 155 16.80 2.14 5.82
C LYS A 155 15.43 1.96 6.45
N ASN A 156 15.11 2.80 7.43
CA ASN A 156 13.86 2.70 8.20
C ASN A 156 12.64 3.25 7.45
N THR A 157 12.83 3.87 6.28
CA THR A 157 11.74 4.51 5.52
C THR A 157 11.85 4.21 4.04
N ASP A 158 10.70 3.93 3.43
CA ASP A 158 10.50 3.80 1.99
C ASP A 158 9.41 4.79 1.54
N TRP A 159 9.45 5.24 0.31
CA TRP A 159 8.40 6.07 -0.27
C TRP A 159 8.26 5.76 -1.76
N GLY A 160 7.07 5.98 -2.27
CA GLY A 160 6.76 5.63 -3.65
C GLY A 160 5.41 6.12 -4.10
N ALA A 161 4.93 5.49 -5.15
CA ALA A 161 3.62 5.74 -5.73
C ALA A 161 2.81 4.45 -5.79
N THR A 162 1.51 4.57 -5.50
CA THR A 162 0.52 3.52 -5.65
C THR A 162 -0.44 3.88 -6.76
N MET A 163 -0.79 2.91 -7.59
CA MET A 163 -1.89 3.00 -8.54
C MET A 163 -2.76 1.74 -8.44
N GLY A 164 -4.05 1.89 -8.71
CA GLY A 164 -4.94 0.73 -8.65
C GLY A 164 -6.31 0.99 -9.24
N ILE A 165 -7.02 -0.09 -9.39
CA ILE A 165 -8.43 -0.10 -9.78
C ILE A 165 -9.21 -0.82 -8.70
N GLY A 166 -10.45 -0.42 -8.50
CA GLY A 166 -11.32 -1.04 -7.53
C GLY A 166 -12.78 -0.99 -7.91
N PHE A 167 -13.51 -1.82 -7.22
CA PHE A 167 -14.93 -2.00 -7.37
C PHE A 167 -15.59 -2.07 -6.00
N GLN A 168 -16.59 -1.22 -5.77
CA GLN A 168 -17.38 -1.19 -4.53
C GLN A 168 -18.82 -1.54 -4.86
N THR A 169 -19.41 -2.43 -4.10
CA THR A 169 -20.80 -2.87 -4.29
C THR A 169 -21.53 -3.01 -2.96
N PRO A 170 -22.79 -2.57 -2.88
CA PRO A 170 -23.59 -2.78 -1.69
C PRO A 170 -23.94 -4.28 -1.56
N VAL A 171 -23.62 -4.83 -0.38
CA VAL A 171 -23.96 -6.19 0.00
C VAL A 171 -24.69 -6.13 1.34
N PHE A 172 -25.98 -6.44 1.37
CA PHE A 172 -26.88 -6.25 2.52
C PHE A 172 -26.89 -4.79 2.98
N LYS A 173 -26.32 -4.48 4.14
CA LYS A 173 -26.31 -3.15 4.77
C LYS A 173 -24.92 -2.49 4.76
N LYS A 174 -23.96 -3.08 4.09
CA LYS A 174 -22.57 -2.63 4.02
C LYS A 174 -22.10 -2.62 2.59
N ASP A 175 -21.09 -1.81 2.30
CA ASP A 175 -20.43 -1.84 1.02
C ASP A 175 -19.17 -2.69 1.10
N ILE A 176 -19.02 -3.61 0.17
CA ILE A 176 -17.80 -4.41 0.00
C ILE A 176 -17.00 -3.79 -1.15
N CYS A 177 -15.71 -3.62 -0.94
CA CYS A 177 -14.79 -3.14 -1.96
C CYS A 177 -13.73 -4.21 -2.29
N PHE A 178 -13.36 -4.26 -3.56
CA PHE A 178 -12.29 -5.09 -4.11
C PHE A 178 -11.29 -4.15 -4.76
N ASP A 179 -10.01 -4.28 -4.43
CA ASP A 179 -8.94 -3.45 -4.98
C ASP A 179 -7.83 -4.31 -5.53
N LEU A 180 -7.42 -4.01 -6.76
CA LEU A 180 -6.17 -4.47 -7.35
C LEU A 180 -5.23 -3.27 -7.43
N ARG A 181 -4.05 -3.37 -6.81
CA ARG A 181 -3.10 -2.27 -6.66
C ARG A 181 -1.69 -2.67 -7.04
N TYR A 182 -0.98 -1.70 -7.53
CA TYR A 182 0.44 -1.79 -7.81
C TYR A 182 1.19 -0.66 -7.11
N ASP A 183 2.11 -1.03 -6.23
CA ASP A 183 2.98 -0.12 -5.51
C ASP A 183 4.36 -0.15 -6.15
N MET A 184 4.88 1.03 -6.44
CA MET A 184 6.21 1.25 -7.00
C MET A 184 7.03 2.08 -6.03
N GLY A 185 8.02 1.45 -5.37
CA GLY A 185 9.00 2.14 -4.54
C GLY A 185 9.89 3.03 -5.38
N LEU A 186 10.11 4.24 -4.91
CA LEU A 186 10.99 5.23 -5.53
C LEU A 186 12.25 5.46 -4.69
N SER A 187 12.22 5.08 -3.40
CA SER A 187 13.39 5.11 -2.54
C SER A 187 14.32 3.91 -2.79
N GLU A 188 15.58 4.12 -2.50
CA GLU A 188 16.61 3.09 -2.52
C GLU A 188 16.72 2.49 -1.11
N ILE A 189 16.57 1.17 -0.99
CA ILE A 189 16.47 0.49 0.30
C ILE A 189 17.84 0.11 0.86
N GLU A 190 18.81 -0.16 0.01
CA GLU A 190 20.15 -0.64 0.40
C GLU A 190 21.25 0.32 -0.03
N GLN A 191 22.31 0.47 0.79
CA GLN A 191 23.37 1.45 0.56
C GLN A 191 24.61 0.89 -0.19
N GLN A 192 24.65 -0.41 -0.60
CA GLN A 192 25.83 -1.01 -1.29
C GLN A 192 25.47 -2.31 -2.01
N PRO A 193 26.08 -2.61 -3.16
CA PRO A 193 26.47 -1.80 -4.32
C PRO A 193 25.36 -1.62 -5.35
N THR A 194 24.16 -2.13 -5.11
CA THR A 194 23.00 -2.10 -6.02
C THR A 194 21.80 -1.45 -5.37
N ASP A 195 21.26 -0.42 -6.04
CA ASP A 195 20.05 0.28 -5.62
C ASP A 195 18.82 -0.56 -5.94
N TYR A 196 18.21 -1.18 -4.95
CA TYR A 196 16.97 -1.93 -5.12
C TYR A 196 15.73 -1.06 -4.90
N ARG A 197 14.72 -1.27 -5.73
CA ARG A 197 13.39 -0.64 -5.60
C ARG A 197 12.33 -1.71 -5.39
N THR A 198 11.39 -1.46 -4.49
CA THR A 198 10.26 -2.36 -4.25
C THR A 198 9.24 -2.26 -5.36
N LYS A 199 8.70 -3.40 -5.78
CA LYS A 199 7.49 -3.52 -6.59
C LYS A 199 6.55 -4.49 -5.89
N CYS A 200 5.28 -4.12 -5.78
CA CYS A 200 4.31 -4.96 -5.12
C CYS A 200 2.96 -4.88 -5.84
N LEU A 201 2.39 -6.03 -6.16
CA LEU A 201 1.02 -6.17 -6.62
C LEU A 201 0.19 -6.71 -5.47
N SER A 202 -0.94 -6.09 -5.16
CA SER A 202 -1.83 -6.54 -4.10
C SER A 202 -3.27 -6.65 -4.56
N LEU A 203 -3.97 -7.66 -4.06
CA LEU A 203 -5.40 -7.87 -4.22
C LEU A 203 -6.04 -7.88 -2.83
N THR A 204 -6.94 -6.95 -2.58
CA THR A 204 -7.58 -6.80 -1.27
C THR A 204 -9.09 -6.78 -1.36
N VAL A 205 -9.73 -7.25 -0.30
CA VAL A 205 -11.16 -7.12 -0.04
C VAL A 205 -11.34 -6.26 1.21
N GLY A 206 -12.27 -5.32 1.15
CA GLY A 206 -12.57 -4.42 2.26
C GLY A 206 -14.07 -4.29 2.51
N ILE A 207 -14.37 -3.77 3.69
CA ILE A 207 -15.74 -3.44 4.12
C ILE A 207 -15.76 -1.98 4.53
N VAL A 208 -16.69 -1.22 3.98
CA VAL A 208 -17.02 0.13 4.42
C VAL A 208 -18.00 0.04 5.60
N LEU A 209 -17.69 0.75 6.69
CA LEU A 209 -18.37 0.65 7.98
C LEU A 209 -19.63 1.53 8.07
#